data_d1cc2e12000003bd13a4979432d93109
#
_entry.id   d1cc2e12000003bd13a4979432d93109
#
_cell.length_a   1.000
_cell.length_b   1.000
_cell.length_c   1.000
_cell.angle_alpha   90.00
_cell.angle_beta   90.00
_cell.angle_gamma   90.00
#
_symmetry.space_group_name_H-M   'P 1'
#
loop_
_entity.id
_entity.type
_entity.pdbx_description
1 polymer ?
#
loop_
_entity_poly.entity_id
_entity_poly.type
_entity_poly.pdbx_seq_one_letter_code
_entity_poly.pdbx_strand_id
1 'polypeptide(L)'
;MANTTSGSYSFDKNLGIDEIIEDAYERIGMQGVSGYQLKTAKRSLNILFSEWGNRGLQFWEVKNQNVTLVDGQAVYTFFRSPADGTSSGVSTTLSAGINAAVTTIGVASVTGLPTAGGIIIIGTEQITYSGISSLNLTGCVRGVNGSTAATHTTGDAVLQFPIGMTDIQEANHRVKSTSVDTPMTRISRSQYQGFSNKTSTGLPTQYWVQRFIDKVTMTLYLTPGAAQDGNYINFYYTKRID
;
A
#
# COMPACT_ATOMS: atom_id res chain seq x y z
N MET A 1 44.88 -0.04 -0.58
CA MET A 1 44.43 1.36 -0.59
C MET A 1 43.39 1.49 -1.67
N ALA A 2 42.17 1.87 -1.33
CA ALA A 2 41.17 2.19 -2.33
C ALA A 2 41.61 3.45 -3.08
N ASN A 3 41.63 3.40 -4.40
CA ASN A 3 41.98 4.55 -5.23
C ASN A 3 40.84 5.58 -5.15
N THR A 4 41.04 6.64 -4.41
CA THR A 4 40.07 7.72 -4.17
C THR A 4 40.17 8.86 -5.18
N THR A 5 40.97 8.72 -6.25
CA THR A 5 41.31 9.83 -7.15
C THR A 5 40.57 9.88 -8.47
N SER A 6 39.68 8.91 -8.76
CA SER A 6 38.96 8.85 -10.04
C SER A 6 37.45 8.93 -9.93
N GLY A 7 36.91 9.70 -8.99
CA GLY A 7 35.49 9.80 -8.79
C GLY A 7 34.87 8.48 -8.27
N SER A 8 33.83 8.56 -7.50
CA SER A 8 33.07 7.38 -7.10
C SER A 8 32.22 6.90 -8.27
N TYR A 9 32.65 5.85 -8.95
CA TYR A 9 31.79 5.14 -9.86
C TYR A 9 30.92 4.18 -9.03
N SER A 10 29.67 4.53 -8.84
CA SER A 10 28.69 3.69 -8.19
C SER A 10 27.93 2.90 -9.25
N PHE A 11 27.79 1.58 -9.07
CA PHE A 11 26.86 0.78 -9.86
C PHE A 11 25.40 1.06 -9.51
N ASP A 12 25.16 1.85 -8.49
CA ASP A 12 23.86 2.38 -8.12
C ASP A 12 23.43 3.40 -9.17
N LYS A 13 22.57 2.97 -10.09
CA LYS A 13 22.11 3.77 -11.24
C LYS A 13 21.01 4.77 -10.85
N ASN A 14 21.13 5.40 -9.69
CA ASN A 14 20.23 6.46 -9.26
C ASN A 14 20.64 7.78 -9.88
N LEU A 15 20.31 7.98 -11.16
CA LEU A 15 20.42 9.29 -11.79
C LEU A 15 19.35 10.22 -11.22
N GLY A 16 19.78 11.33 -10.67
CA GLY A 16 18.87 12.40 -10.26
C GLY A 16 18.10 12.96 -11.46
N ILE A 17 16.84 13.35 -11.26
CA ILE A 17 16.04 13.97 -12.34
C ILE A 17 16.76 15.19 -12.93
N ASP A 18 17.48 15.95 -12.11
CA ASP A 18 18.23 17.11 -12.54
C ASP A 18 19.39 16.73 -13.48
N GLU A 19 20.12 15.66 -13.16
CA GLU A 19 21.19 15.12 -14.00
C GLU A 19 20.67 14.62 -15.36
N ILE A 20 19.51 13.97 -15.38
CA ILE A 20 18.87 13.52 -16.63
C ILE A 20 18.50 14.72 -17.49
N ILE A 21 17.98 15.77 -16.89
CA ILE A 21 17.61 17.00 -17.61
C ILE A 21 18.86 17.73 -18.13
N GLU A 22 19.90 17.83 -17.33
CA GLU A 22 21.17 18.44 -17.73
C GLU A 22 21.81 17.68 -18.91
N ASP A 23 21.89 16.34 -18.83
CA ASP A 23 22.40 15.51 -19.94
C ASP A 23 21.53 15.70 -21.21
N ALA A 24 20.23 15.83 -21.09
CA ALA A 24 19.33 16.07 -22.21
C ALA A 24 19.60 17.44 -22.87
N TYR A 25 19.87 18.49 -22.08
CA TYR A 25 20.23 19.82 -22.61
C TYR A 25 21.61 19.84 -23.23
N GLU A 26 22.58 19.14 -22.65
CA GLU A 26 23.92 19.01 -23.23
C GLU A 26 23.88 18.32 -24.61
N ARG A 27 23.06 17.27 -24.76
CA ARG A 27 22.91 16.58 -26.06
C ARG A 27 22.32 17.45 -27.17
N ILE A 28 21.53 18.45 -26.83
CA ILE A 28 21.02 19.44 -27.82
C ILE A 28 21.96 20.68 -27.97
N GLY A 29 23.12 20.64 -27.32
CA GLY A 29 24.16 21.70 -27.44
C GLY A 29 23.91 22.93 -26.57
N MET A 30 23.03 22.85 -25.59
CA MET A 30 22.80 23.94 -24.65
C MET A 30 23.68 23.76 -23.41
N GLN A 31 24.61 24.68 -23.19
CA GLN A 31 25.44 24.75 -21.99
C GLN A 31 24.83 25.73 -20.99
N GLY A 32 24.67 25.28 -19.75
CA GLY A 32 24.14 26.11 -18.66
C GLY A 32 22.61 26.22 -18.65
N VAL A 33 22.00 25.37 -17.89
CA VAL A 33 20.52 25.32 -17.71
C VAL A 33 20.10 26.35 -16.66
N SER A 34 19.22 27.29 -17.01
CA SER A 34 18.62 28.22 -16.04
C SER A 34 17.61 27.53 -15.18
N GLY A 35 17.38 28.01 -13.93
CA GLY A 35 16.38 27.46 -13.03
C GLY A 35 14.95 27.43 -13.61
N TYR A 36 14.62 28.35 -14.51
CA TYR A 36 13.35 28.35 -15.22
C TYR A 36 13.25 27.18 -16.23
N GLN A 37 14.31 26.94 -16.99
CA GLN A 37 14.39 25.83 -17.94
C GLN A 37 14.30 24.50 -17.22
N LEU A 38 15.00 24.33 -16.09
CA LEU A 38 14.93 23.13 -15.24
C LEU A 38 13.50 22.88 -14.76
N LYS A 39 12.81 23.92 -14.27
CA LYS A 39 11.40 23.83 -13.83
C LYS A 39 10.45 23.42 -14.97
N THR A 40 10.67 23.98 -16.16
CA THR A 40 9.87 23.67 -17.35
C THR A 40 10.11 22.24 -17.82
N ALA A 41 11.38 21.80 -17.84
CA ALA A 41 11.73 20.42 -18.20
C ALA A 41 11.15 19.39 -17.20
N LYS A 42 11.21 19.66 -15.89
CA LYS A 42 10.55 18.82 -14.87
C LYS A 42 9.04 18.68 -15.12
N ARG A 43 8.37 19.79 -15.48
CA ARG A 43 6.94 19.75 -15.83
C ARG A 43 6.69 18.89 -17.06
N SER A 44 7.49 19.03 -18.11
CA SER A 44 7.36 18.25 -19.33
C SER A 44 7.61 16.77 -19.08
N LEU A 45 8.58 16.43 -18.23
CA LEU A 45 8.88 15.06 -17.84
C LEU A 45 7.70 14.43 -17.06
N ASN A 46 7.09 15.18 -16.13
CA ASN A 46 5.92 14.71 -15.39
C ASN A 46 4.70 14.46 -16.31
N ILE A 47 4.51 15.32 -17.33
CA ILE A 47 3.46 15.13 -18.34
C ILE A 47 3.75 13.87 -19.16
N LEU A 48 5.00 13.66 -19.56
CA LEU A 48 5.43 12.47 -20.30
C LEU A 48 5.20 11.19 -19.50
N PHE A 49 5.55 11.17 -18.22
CA PHE A 49 5.30 10.03 -17.35
C PHE A 49 3.80 9.76 -17.19
N SER A 50 2.98 10.80 -17.07
CA SER A 50 1.53 10.66 -17.02
C SER A 50 0.97 10.08 -18.32
N GLU A 51 1.50 10.50 -19.48
CA GLU A 51 1.13 9.96 -20.77
C GLU A 51 1.54 8.48 -20.92
N TRP A 52 2.76 8.13 -20.49
CA TRP A 52 3.21 6.75 -20.50
C TRP A 52 2.36 5.85 -19.59
N GLY A 53 1.98 6.33 -18.42
CA GLY A 53 1.03 5.65 -17.53
C GLY A 53 -0.30 5.37 -18.21
N ASN A 54 -0.83 6.33 -18.98
CA ASN A 54 -2.08 6.17 -19.75
C ASN A 54 -1.92 5.18 -20.92
N ARG A 55 -0.73 5.06 -21.50
CA ARG A 55 -0.43 4.09 -22.57
C ARG A 55 -0.12 2.68 -22.04
N GLY A 56 -0.21 2.45 -20.73
CA GLY A 56 0.03 1.15 -20.11
C GLY A 56 1.51 0.85 -19.83
N LEU A 57 2.42 1.81 -20.03
CA LEU A 57 3.79 1.74 -19.52
C LEU A 57 3.74 2.06 -18.03
N GLN A 58 3.74 1.01 -17.21
CA GLN A 58 3.50 1.15 -15.78
C GLN A 58 4.83 1.12 -15.01
N PHE A 59 5.12 2.17 -14.27
CA PHE A 59 6.18 2.22 -13.27
C PHE A 59 5.66 1.65 -11.95
N TRP A 60 5.48 0.32 -11.91
CA TRP A 60 4.87 -0.33 -10.77
C TRP A 60 5.77 -1.45 -10.28
N GLU A 61 5.90 -1.51 -8.99
CA GLU A 61 6.44 -2.67 -8.31
C GLU A 61 5.28 -3.63 -8.00
N VAL A 62 5.44 -4.91 -8.30
CA VAL A 62 4.48 -5.95 -7.92
C VAL A 62 4.91 -6.50 -6.57
N LYS A 63 4.02 -6.42 -5.58
CA LYS A 63 4.24 -6.97 -4.24
C LYS A 63 3.20 -8.04 -3.91
N ASN A 64 3.60 -8.97 -3.06
CA ASN A 64 2.72 -9.98 -2.49
C ASN A 64 2.37 -9.62 -1.05
N GLN A 65 1.11 -9.85 -0.66
CA GLN A 65 0.61 -9.58 0.69
C GLN A 65 -0.45 -10.59 1.09
N ASN A 66 -0.52 -10.84 2.40
CA ASN A 66 -1.60 -11.60 3.03
C ASN A 66 -2.52 -10.67 3.81
N VAL A 67 -3.82 -10.94 3.75
CA VAL A 67 -4.83 -10.32 4.61
C VAL A 67 -5.62 -11.43 5.28
N THR A 68 -5.80 -11.34 6.60
CA THR A 68 -6.58 -12.33 7.36
C THR A 68 -8.05 -12.23 7.00
N LEU A 69 -8.67 -13.36 6.70
CA LEU A 69 -10.11 -13.50 6.56
C LEU A 69 -10.78 -13.43 7.93
N VAL A 70 -11.87 -12.70 7.97
CA VAL A 70 -12.72 -12.57 9.16
C VAL A 70 -14.12 -13.09 8.82
N ASP A 71 -14.69 -13.90 9.69
CA ASP A 71 -16.06 -14.42 9.54
C ASP A 71 -17.06 -13.26 9.34
N GLY A 72 -17.90 -13.38 8.33
CA GLY A 72 -18.91 -12.37 7.99
C GLY A 72 -18.37 -11.11 7.28
N GLN A 73 -17.07 -10.96 7.08
CA GLN A 73 -16.48 -9.79 6.41
C GLN A 73 -16.31 -10.03 4.92
N ALA A 74 -17.16 -9.42 4.10
CA ALA A 74 -17.06 -9.49 2.64
C ALA A 74 -16.15 -8.44 2.03
N VAL A 75 -15.96 -7.28 2.66
CA VAL A 75 -15.25 -6.13 2.09
C VAL A 75 -13.95 -5.86 2.84
N TYR A 76 -12.86 -5.82 2.10
CA TYR A 76 -11.51 -5.47 2.58
C TYR A 76 -11.07 -4.17 1.94
N THR A 77 -10.65 -3.21 2.75
CA THR A 77 -10.28 -1.85 2.30
C THR A 77 -8.79 -1.62 2.51
N PHE A 78 -8.13 -1.17 1.45
CA PHE A 78 -6.70 -0.84 1.45
C PHE A 78 -6.53 0.63 1.09
N PHE A 79 -6.01 1.42 2.00
CA PHE A 79 -5.84 2.85 1.80
C PHE A 79 -4.57 3.15 1.02
N ARG A 80 -4.66 4.11 0.10
CA ARG A 80 -3.49 4.63 -0.61
C ARG A 80 -2.76 5.64 0.27
N SER A 81 -1.51 5.92 -0.05
CA SER A 81 -0.84 7.12 0.45
C SER A 81 -1.63 8.36 0.10
N PRO A 82 -1.60 9.40 0.95
CA PRO A 82 -2.20 10.69 0.60
C PRO A 82 -1.69 11.17 -0.76
N ALA A 83 -2.58 11.83 -1.52
CA ALA A 83 -2.29 12.33 -2.87
C ALA A 83 -1.35 13.56 -2.89
N ASP A 84 -0.62 13.83 -1.82
CA ASP A 84 0.29 14.97 -1.68
C ASP A 84 1.65 14.78 -2.37
N GLY A 85 1.85 13.65 -3.05
CA GLY A 85 3.09 13.36 -3.78
C GLY A 85 4.27 13.00 -2.89
N THR A 86 4.06 12.81 -1.58
CA THR A 86 5.11 12.27 -0.72
C THR A 86 5.18 10.75 -0.88
N SER A 87 6.32 10.28 -1.35
CA SER A 87 6.59 8.89 -1.72
C SER A 87 6.61 7.89 -0.57
N SER A 88 6.65 8.36 0.62
CA SER A 88 6.68 7.55 1.84
C SER A 88 5.35 7.69 2.57
N GLY A 89 4.35 6.91 2.30
CA GLY A 89 3.06 6.87 3.02
C GLY A 89 3.04 7.54 4.39
N VAL A 90 1.89 7.73 4.98
CA VAL A 90 1.80 8.38 6.28
C VAL A 90 2.71 7.67 7.26
N SER A 91 3.68 8.39 7.79
CA SER A 91 4.59 7.95 8.83
C SER A 91 4.42 8.86 10.03
N THR A 92 4.17 8.25 11.17
CA THR A 92 4.13 8.91 12.47
C THR A 92 4.88 8.04 13.48
N THR A 93 4.88 8.40 14.75
CA THR A 93 5.52 7.62 15.80
C THR A 93 4.56 7.36 16.96
N LEU A 94 4.81 6.32 17.73
CA LEU A 94 4.07 6.07 18.97
C LEU A 94 4.32 7.18 19.98
N SER A 95 3.27 7.73 20.54
CA SER A 95 3.34 8.74 21.62
C SER A 95 3.66 8.13 22.98
N ALA A 96 3.39 6.85 23.17
CA ALA A 96 3.68 6.08 24.37
C ALA A 96 3.92 4.60 24.03
N GLY A 97 4.67 3.89 24.87
CA GLY A 97 4.84 2.45 24.72
C GLY A 97 3.52 1.69 24.85
N ILE A 98 3.36 0.63 24.07
CA ILE A 98 2.16 -0.20 24.06
C ILE A 98 2.50 -1.67 24.29
N ASN A 99 1.62 -2.39 24.98
CA ASN A 99 1.70 -3.85 25.08
C ASN A 99 0.92 -4.52 23.92
N ALA A 100 0.99 -5.85 23.85
CA ALA A 100 0.34 -6.61 22.76
C ALA A 100 -1.20 -6.62 22.79
N ALA A 101 -1.83 -6.09 23.85
CA ALA A 101 -3.27 -6.21 24.06
C ALA A 101 -4.04 -4.87 23.96
N VAL A 102 -3.35 -3.73 23.83
CA VAL A 102 -4.03 -2.43 23.80
C VAL A 102 -4.88 -2.30 22.53
N THR A 103 -6.07 -1.72 22.69
CA THR A 103 -7.03 -1.45 21.63
C THR A 103 -7.13 0.04 21.26
N THR A 104 -6.38 0.90 21.95
CA THR A 104 -6.25 2.33 21.64
C THR A 104 -4.77 2.69 21.61
N ILE A 105 -4.30 3.23 20.50
CA ILE A 105 -2.89 3.51 20.25
C ILE A 105 -2.71 5.00 20.04
N GLY A 106 -1.95 5.62 20.93
CA GLY A 106 -1.58 7.03 20.81
C GLY A 106 -0.43 7.22 19.83
N VAL A 107 -0.58 8.20 18.93
CA VAL A 107 0.43 8.55 17.92
C VAL A 107 0.76 10.06 18.00
N ALA A 108 1.94 10.42 17.53
CA ALA A 108 2.40 11.81 17.54
C ALA A 108 1.62 12.71 16.56
N SER A 109 1.12 12.13 15.46
CA SER A 109 0.31 12.80 14.46
C SER A 109 -0.66 11.83 13.80
N VAL A 110 -1.86 12.27 13.49
CA VAL A 110 -2.85 11.54 12.71
C VAL A 110 -3.04 12.13 11.31
N THR A 111 -2.24 13.12 10.95
CA THR A 111 -2.33 13.78 9.64
C THR A 111 -2.13 12.79 8.51
N GLY A 112 -3.10 12.72 7.60
CA GLY A 112 -3.07 11.80 6.45
C GLY A 112 -3.54 10.37 6.76
N LEU A 113 -3.74 9.99 8.02
CA LEU A 113 -4.37 8.72 8.36
C LEU A 113 -5.89 8.77 8.11
N PRO A 114 -6.48 7.74 7.47
CA PRO A 114 -7.91 7.68 7.23
C PRO A 114 -8.73 7.68 8.52
N THR A 115 -9.66 8.63 8.67
CA THR A 115 -10.49 8.77 9.87
C THR A 115 -11.52 7.65 10.05
N ALA A 116 -11.89 6.98 8.95
CA ALA A 116 -12.85 5.87 8.95
C ALA A 116 -12.22 4.50 9.24
N GLY A 117 -10.94 4.49 9.64
CA GLY A 117 -10.21 3.26 9.91
C GLY A 117 -9.22 2.88 8.81
N GLY A 118 -8.29 2.01 9.13
CA GLY A 118 -7.23 1.57 8.23
C GLY A 118 -6.34 0.51 8.85
N ILE A 119 -5.22 0.24 8.18
CA ILE A 119 -4.19 -0.67 8.67
C ILE A 119 -2.88 0.11 8.85
N ILE A 120 -2.21 -0.11 9.96
CA ILE A 120 -0.88 0.42 10.24
C ILE A 120 0.12 -0.71 10.47
N ILE A 121 1.38 -0.41 10.27
CA ILE A 121 2.51 -1.30 10.60
C ILE A 121 3.38 -0.63 11.66
N ILE A 122 3.74 -1.40 12.70
CA ILE A 122 4.74 -1.02 13.68
C ILE A 122 5.76 -2.17 13.73
N GLY A 123 6.98 -1.91 13.26
CA GLY A 123 7.96 -2.99 13.05
C GLY A 123 7.46 -4.01 12.03
N THR A 124 7.18 -5.23 12.48
CA THR A 124 6.59 -6.31 11.66
C THR A 124 5.12 -6.58 11.96
N GLU A 125 4.57 -5.93 12.98
CA GLU A 125 3.17 -6.11 13.36
C GLU A 125 2.24 -5.26 12.50
N GLN A 126 1.17 -5.87 12.01
CA GLN A 126 0.07 -5.19 11.34
C GLN A 126 -1.11 -5.03 12.31
N ILE A 127 -1.68 -3.85 12.34
CA ILE A 127 -2.74 -3.46 13.27
C ILE A 127 -3.83 -2.77 12.48
N THR A 128 -5.08 -3.22 12.59
CA THR A 128 -6.22 -2.44 12.10
C THR A 128 -6.70 -1.49 13.18
N TYR A 129 -7.25 -0.36 12.75
CA TYR A 129 -8.00 0.55 13.62
C TYR A 129 -9.32 0.93 12.94
N SER A 130 -10.36 1.21 13.71
CA SER A 130 -11.70 1.52 13.19
C SER A 130 -12.04 2.99 13.19
N GLY A 131 -11.24 3.83 13.83
CA GLY A 131 -11.46 5.27 13.88
C GLY A 131 -10.33 6.03 14.53
N ILE A 132 -10.43 7.35 14.50
CA ILE A 132 -9.47 8.27 15.13
C ILE A 132 -10.22 9.19 16.12
N SER A 133 -9.69 9.33 17.32
CA SER A 133 -10.17 10.28 18.32
C SER A 133 -8.98 11.09 18.85
N SER A 134 -8.93 12.39 18.53
CA SER A 134 -7.77 13.24 18.79
C SER A 134 -6.50 12.65 18.17
N LEU A 135 -5.48 12.35 18.95
CA LEU A 135 -4.23 11.71 18.51
C LEU A 135 -4.22 10.19 18.77
N ASN A 136 -5.38 9.57 18.96
CA ASN A 136 -5.48 8.14 19.25
C ASN A 136 -6.19 7.40 18.11
N LEU A 137 -5.59 6.31 17.69
CA LEU A 137 -6.24 5.30 16.86
C LEU A 137 -7.09 4.42 17.77
N THR A 138 -8.37 4.25 17.46
CA THR A 138 -9.34 3.57 18.30
C THR A 138 -9.85 2.29 17.66
N GLY A 139 -10.32 1.34 18.48
CA GLY A 139 -10.80 0.05 17.99
C GLY A 139 -9.70 -0.75 17.29
N CYS A 140 -8.48 -0.71 17.84
CA CYS A 140 -7.35 -1.42 17.25
C CYS A 140 -7.46 -2.92 17.47
N VAL A 141 -7.27 -3.68 16.40
CA VAL A 141 -7.11 -5.14 16.43
C VAL A 141 -5.65 -5.45 16.11
N ARG A 142 -4.99 -6.15 17.02
CA ARG A 142 -3.56 -6.42 17.02
C ARG A 142 -3.23 -7.69 16.25
N GLY A 143 -2.04 -7.74 15.64
CA GLY A 143 -1.51 -8.95 15.01
C GLY A 143 -2.31 -9.46 13.82
N VAL A 144 -2.94 -8.56 13.05
CA VAL A 144 -3.75 -8.94 11.88
C VAL A 144 -2.86 -9.40 10.71
N ASN A 145 -3.52 -9.96 9.68
CA ASN A 145 -2.87 -10.39 8.43
C ASN A 145 -1.73 -11.39 8.62
N GLY A 146 -1.80 -12.21 9.67
CA GLY A 146 -0.76 -13.21 10.00
C GLY A 146 0.46 -12.64 10.70
N SER A 147 0.46 -11.39 11.08
CA SER A 147 1.48 -10.84 11.97
C SER A 147 1.23 -11.25 13.43
N THR A 148 2.22 -11.08 14.29
CA THR A 148 2.09 -11.38 15.72
C THR A 148 2.02 -10.08 16.50
N ALA A 149 1.05 -9.98 17.41
CA ALA A 149 0.95 -8.86 18.33
C ALA A 149 2.18 -8.82 19.25
N ALA A 150 2.83 -7.65 19.35
CA ALA A 150 4.06 -7.44 20.08
C ALA A 150 3.98 -6.19 20.98
N THR A 151 4.94 -6.05 21.88
CA THR A 151 5.16 -4.80 22.61
C THR A 151 5.96 -3.84 21.74
N HIS A 152 5.61 -2.58 21.78
CA HIS A 152 6.34 -1.51 21.07
C HIS A 152 6.67 -0.37 22.04
N THR A 153 7.75 0.34 21.75
CA THR A 153 8.25 1.42 22.59
C THR A 153 7.81 2.78 22.10
N THR A 154 7.82 3.77 22.99
CA THR A 154 7.60 5.16 22.62
C THR A 154 8.59 5.58 21.54
N GLY A 155 8.08 6.23 20.47
CA GLY A 155 8.91 6.69 19.37
C GLY A 155 9.04 5.68 18.21
N ASP A 156 8.58 4.43 18.36
CA ASP A 156 8.58 3.47 17.25
C ASP A 156 7.78 4.01 16.09
N ALA A 157 8.29 3.79 14.87
CA ALA A 157 7.66 4.26 13.63
C ALA A 157 6.33 3.53 13.38
N VAL A 158 5.30 4.32 13.09
CA VAL A 158 3.97 3.86 12.72
C VAL A 158 3.74 4.22 11.26
N LEU A 159 3.63 3.23 10.39
CA LEU A 159 3.48 3.39 8.95
C LEU A 159 2.08 2.96 8.51
N GLN A 160 1.48 3.70 7.58
CA GLN A 160 0.23 3.25 6.96
C GLN A 160 0.47 2.04 6.07
N PHE A 161 -0.44 1.05 6.13
CA PHE A 161 -0.39 -0.15 5.29
C PHE A 161 -1.68 -0.31 4.45
N PRO A 162 -1.61 -0.84 3.23
CA PRO A 162 -0.42 -0.93 2.37
C PRO A 162 -0.08 0.44 1.79
N ILE A 163 1.20 0.72 1.67
CA ILE A 163 1.69 1.99 1.13
C ILE A 163 1.64 1.94 -0.40
N GLY A 164 0.93 2.90 -1.01
CA GLY A 164 0.95 3.11 -2.46
C GLY A 164 0.26 2.02 -3.30
N MET A 165 -0.62 1.18 -2.72
CA MET A 165 -1.40 0.20 -3.49
C MET A 165 -2.28 0.90 -4.52
N THR A 166 -2.22 0.45 -5.76
CA THR A 166 -3.01 1.00 -6.87
C THR A 166 -4.04 0.02 -7.42
N ASP A 167 -3.71 -1.25 -7.52
CA ASP A 167 -4.62 -2.30 -7.98
C ASP A 167 -4.20 -3.67 -7.43
N ILE A 168 -5.15 -4.59 -7.35
CA ILE A 168 -4.95 -5.99 -7.03
C ILE A 168 -5.01 -6.77 -8.33
N GLN A 169 -3.93 -7.50 -8.65
CA GLN A 169 -3.82 -8.24 -9.90
C GLN A 169 -4.43 -9.62 -9.76
N GLU A 170 -3.97 -10.38 -8.79
CA GLU A 170 -4.36 -11.76 -8.53
C GLU A 170 -4.58 -11.97 -7.05
N ALA A 171 -5.49 -12.88 -6.70
CA ALA A 171 -5.73 -13.24 -5.30
C ALA A 171 -6.07 -14.74 -5.19
N ASN A 172 -5.59 -15.33 -4.10
CA ASN A 172 -5.83 -16.71 -3.72
C ASN A 172 -6.38 -16.76 -2.29
N HIS A 173 -7.29 -17.69 -2.04
CA HIS A 173 -7.58 -18.10 -0.67
C HIS A 173 -6.44 -19.02 -0.21
N ARG A 174 -5.82 -18.69 0.92
CA ARG A 174 -4.74 -19.49 1.52
C ARG A 174 -5.14 -20.03 2.87
N VAL A 175 -5.08 -21.33 3.02
CA VAL A 175 -5.28 -22.00 4.29
C VAL A 175 -4.06 -21.76 5.19
N LYS A 176 -4.26 -21.13 6.36
CA LYS A 176 -3.17 -20.76 7.28
C LYS A 176 -2.33 -21.95 7.73
N SER A 177 -2.96 -23.08 8.06
CA SER A 177 -2.29 -24.25 8.66
C SER A 177 -1.45 -25.05 7.67
N THR A 178 -1.84 -25.06 6.39
CA THR A 178 -1.22 -25.90 5.35
C THR A 178 -0.53 -25.11 4.25
N SER A 179 -0.73 -23.78 4.21
CA SER A 179 -0.28 -22.90 3.13
C SER A 179 -0.78 -23.31 1.74
N VAL A 180 -1.88 -24.06 1.67
CA VAL A 180 -2.51 -24.46 0.39
C VAL A 180 -3.29 -23.28 -0.16
N ASP A 181 -3.03 -22.95 -1.42
CA ASP A 181 -3.67 -21.88 -2.16
C ASP A 181 -4.80 -22.39 -3.06
N THR A 182 -5.95 -21.74 -3.00
CA THR A 182 -7.06 -21.93 -3.93
C THR A 182 -7.25 -20.64 -4.73
N PRO A 183 -7.06 -20.65 -6.06
CA PRO A 183 -7.20 -19.45 -6.87
C PRO A 183 -8.60 -18.84 -6.79
N MET A 184 -8.67 -17.53 -6.77
CA MET A 184 -9.90 -16.75 -6.79
C MET A 184 -10.03 -16.03 -8.13
N THR A 185 -11.24 -15.98 -8.68
CA THR A 185 -11.51 -15.32 -9.95
C THR A 185 -11.89 -13.85 -9.75
N ARG A 186 -11.17 -12.95 -10.44
CA ARG A 186 -11.56 -11.54 -10.49
C ARG A 186 -12.80 -11.36 -11.36
N ILE A 187 -13.83 -10.73 -10.82
CA ILE A 187 -15.09 -10.47 -11.53
C ILE A 187 -15.34 -8.99 -11.73
N SER A 188 -16.18 -8.66 -12.70
CA SER A 188 -16.60 -7.29 -12.96
C SER A 188 -17.68 -6.83 -11.96
N ARG A 189 -17.89 -5.49 -11.89
CA ARG A 189 -18.99 -4.92 -11.11
C ARG A 189 -20.34 -5.48 -11.54
N SER A 190 -20.57 -5.64 -12.82
CA SER A 190 -21.84 -6.14 -13.36
C SER A 190 -22.11 -7.58 -12.95
N GLN A 191 -21.08 -8.45 -12.97
CA GLN A 191 -21.17 -9.82 -12.49
C GLN A 191 -21.49 -9.86 -11.00
N TYR A 192 -20.79 -9.07 -10.19
CA TYR A 192 -21.08 -8.99 -8.76
C TYR A 192 -22.51 -8.51 -8.47
N GLN A 193 -22.99 -7.51 -9.24
CA GLN A 193 -24.37 -7.03 -9.09
C GLN A 193 -25.42 -8.07 -9.46
N GLY A 194 -25.11 -8.98 -10.39
CA GLY A 194 -25.99 -10.07 -10.81
C GLY A 194 -26.20 -11.17 -9.77
N PHE A 195 -25.41 -11.24 -8.70
CA PHE A 195 -25.64 -12.23 -7.64
C PHE A 195 -26.89 -11.89 -6.83
N SER A 196 -27.79 -12.84 -6.74
CA SER A 196 -29.07 -12.68 -6.02
C SER A 196 -28.89 -12.59 -4.51
N ASN A 197 -27.92 -13.32 -3.94
CA ASN A 197 -27.62 -13.30 -2.51
C ASN A 197 -26.14 -12.96 -2.28
N LYS A 198 -25.87 -11.74 -1.81
CA LYS A 198 -24.52 -11.22 -1.54
C LYS A 198 -24.04 -11.52 -0.11
N THR A 199 -24.93 -12.03 0.73
CA THR A 199 -24.64 -12.39 2.13
C THR A 199 -24.41 -13.88 2.35
N SER A 200 -24.46 -14.68 1.27
CA SER A 200 -24.12 -16.11 1.34
C SER A 200 -22.70 -16.29 1.85
N THR A 201 -22.56 -17.10 2.91
CA THR A 201 -21.27 -17.39 3.53
C THR A 201 -20.66 -18.67 2.99
N GLY A 202 -19.35 -18.72 2.92
CA GLY A 202 -18.62 -19.91 2.46
C GLY A 202 -17.17 -19.61 2.10
N LEU A 203 -16.57 -20.51 1.34
CA LEU A 203 -15.23 -20.31 0.79
C LEU A 203 -15.29 -19.24 -0.31
N PRO A 204 -14.57 -18.11 -0.18
CA PRO A 204 -14.50 -17.11 -1.22
C PRO A 204 -13.82 -17.68 -2.48
N THR A 205 -14.51 -17.65 -3.60
CA THR A 205 -14.02 -18.12 -4.90
C THR A 205 -13.88 -17.01 -5.93
N GLN A 206 -14.50 -15.88 -5.66
CA GLN A 206 -14.52 -14.74 -6.55
C GLN A 206 -14.30 -13.44 -5.78
N TYR A 207 -13.74 -12.45 -6.45
CA TYR A 207 -13.57 -11.12 -5.86
C TYR A 207 -13.75 -10.03 -6.90
N TRP A 208 -14.27 -8.90 -6.45
CA TRP A 208 -14.39 -7.67 -7.21
C TRP A 208 -13.54 -6.58 -6.60
N VAL A 209 -12.76 -5.88 -7.45
CA VAL A 209 -11.89 -4.78 -7.03
C VAL A 209 -12.48 -3.46 -7.47
N GLN A 210 -12.65 -2.53 -6.54
CA GLN A 210 -13.05 -1.17 -6.81
C GLN A 210 -11.94 -0.21 -6.42
N ARG A 211 -11.55 0.66 -7.35
CA ARG A 211 -10.49 1.64 -7.17
C ARG A 211 -11.10 3.00 -6.92
N PHE A 212 -10.76 3.59 -5.80
CA PHE A 212 -11.07 4.98 -5.44
C PHE A 212 -9.81 5.82 -5.48
N ILE A 213 -9.94 7.13 -5.34
CA ILE A 213 -8.80 8.05 -5.31
C ILE A 213 -7.91 7.83 -4.07
N ASP A 214 -8.50 7.49 -2.94
CA ASP A 214 -7.87 7.33 -1.62
C ASP A 214 -7.66 5.87 -1.20
N LYS A 215 -8.35 4.92 -1.82
CA LYS A 215 -8.37 3.52 -1.40
C LYS A 215 -8.66 2.56 -2.54
N VAL A 216 -8.37 1.30 -2.29
CA VAL A 216 -8.80 0.16 -3.11
C VAL A 216 -9.65 -0.73 -2.22
N THR A 217 -10.80 -1.17 -2.68
CA THR A 217 -11.61 -2.17 -1.96
C THR A 217 -11.65 -3.48 -2.74
N MET A 218 -11.49 -4.58 -2.02
CA MET A 218 -11.73 -5.93 -2.50
C MET A 218 -13.01 -6.46 -1.86
N THR A 219 -13.99 -6.79 -2.66
CA THR A 219 -15.24 -7.40 -2.20
C THR A 219 -15.25 -8.86 -2.60
N LEU A 220 -15.41 -9.74 -1.63
CA LEU A 220 -15.40 -11.19 -1.82
C LEU A 220 -16.79 -11.72 -2.14
N TYR A 221 -16.84 -12.81 -2.86
CA TYR A 221 -17.99 -13.67 -3.04
C TYR A 221 -17.52 -15.14 -3.09
N LEU A 222 -17.98 -15.99 -2.21
CA LEU A 222 -18.88 -15.85 -1.06
C LEU A 222 -18.24 -15.02 0.07
N THR A 223 -19.07 -14.48 0.98
CA THR A 223 -18.57 -13.90 2.24
C THR A 223 -17.88 -15.01 3.06
N PRO A 224 -16.68 -14.78 3.59
CA PRO A 224 -16.03 -15.76 4.46
C PRO A 224 -16.96 -16.23 5.58
N GLY A 225 -17.06 -17.53 5.75
CA GLY A 225 -17.77 -18.12 6.89
C GLY A 225 -16.80 -18.50 8.01
N ALA A 226 -17.33 -18.99 9.14
CA ALA A 226 -16.54 -19.36 10.30
C ALA A 226 -15.42 -20.39 10.01
N ALA A 227 -15.60 -21.27 9.01
CA ALA A 227 -14.56 -22.22 8.61
C ALA A 227 -13.36 -21.55 7.89
N GLN A 228 -13.51 -20.34 7.41
CA GLN A 228 -12.47 -19.54 6.75
C GLN A 228 -11.85 -18.51 7.67
N ASP A 229 -12.41 -18.32 8.86
CA ASP A 229 -11.89 -17.36 9.84
C ASP A 229 -10.42 -17.65 10.19
N GLY A 230 -9.59 -16.61 10.18
CA GLY A 230 -8.18 -16.73 10.42
C GLY A 230 -7.33 -17.27 9.25
N ASN A 231 -7.92 -17.76 8.16
CA ASN A 231 -7.21 -18.03 6.90
C ASN A 231 -6.84 -16.71 6.21
N TYR A 232 -6.15 -16.77 5.08
CA TYR A 232 -5.67 -15.58 4.39
C TYR A 232 -6.28 -15.44 3.00
N ILE A 233 -6.38 -14.19 2.54
CA ILE A 233 -6.30 -13.84 1.13
C ILE A 233 -4.83 -13.53 0.85
N ASN A 234 -4.17 -14.33 0.05
CA ASN A 234 -2.86 -14.02 -0.50
C ASN A 234 -3.07 -13.33 -1.84
N PHE A 235 -2.54 -12.13 -2.04
CA PHE A 235 -2.76 -11.39 -3.27
C PHE A 235 -1.51 -10.65 -3.74
N TYR A 236 -1.40 -10.50 -5.05
CA TYR A 236 -0.41 -9.66 -5.70
C TYR A 236 -1.04 -8.31 -6.03
N TYR A 237 -0.34 -7.26 -5.68
CA TYR A 237 -0.80 -5.91 -5.95
C TYR A 237 0.28 -5.06 -6.59
N THR A 238 -0.15 -4.06 -7.35
CA THR A 238 0.75 -3.06 -7.90
C THR A 238 0.92 -1.91 -6.92
N LYS A 239 2.18 -1.60 -6.64
CA LYS A 239 2.59 -0.43 -5.88
C LYS A 239 3.21 0.58 -6.83
N ARG A 240 2.84 1.84 -6.70
CA ARG A 240 3.49 2.93 -7.43
C ARG A 240 4.92 3.09 -6.93
N ILE A 241 5.86 3.21 -7.87
CA ILE A 241 7.26 3.56 -7.57
C ILE A 241 7.32 5.08 -7.61
N ASP A 242 7.40 5.70 -6.44
CA ASP A 242 7.57 7.15 -6.29
C ASP A 242 8.97 7.44 -5.78
#